data_aa496a525cd248094269464ccce2d1f7
#
_entry.id   aa496a525cd248094269464ccce2d1f7
#
_cell.length_a   1.000
_cell.length_b   1.000
_cell.length_c   1.000
_cell.angle_alpha   90.00
_cell.angle_beta   90.00
_cell.angle_gamma   90.00
#
_symmetry.space_group_name_H-M   'P 1'
#
loop_
_entity.id
_entity.type
_entity.pdbx_description
1 polymer ?
#
loop_
_entity_poly.entity_id
_entity_poly.type
_entity_poly.pdbx_seq_one_letter_code
_entity_poly.pdbx_strand_id
1 'polypeptide(L)'
;MSDMIDVPEYLTEIHGKTTLEQITYYARACIADPKHNNKKHIWACQRLLDDLKRSEDAACPFYWDETEAQNIVEWFSLLRHSKGVLSGQPIILTPWQRFRLCQLYGWRRKENGRRRFRKSFTQVGRKNAKSQEEAGVALYEISVTAVKNGEVDEAYTAGTKRDQSKIVFTEAGLMLRGSPLFGKFKVNKNNIIHLATKSQITPLCKDDGKNGDGTNPALLVIDEYHQHKTTEFYDLALGSNTKEPLLMIITTAGMDLTFPCYVQEYSYCSDVLNPDVDIQNDEYLIDILELDPEDYKDLSNIADEELWFKANPIRMTYKDGQEKIRGDYEVAKQIPEKMIAFLTKMLDIWVQAKENGYMNMAKWKACEVEPDQLPDTKRWPVYVGFDMSSKIDLTSVAFVLPFETPERDEVGKPVVKYILYSHSFIPSREKLMEHVVVDKAPYDAWEQQGFITITDTPIVDQSAVMRYVIDTCAAHGWDIQCLCFDPANASKLMLDLSEEGYDVEEVFQSHKSLNESTQGFREQVYCKNILYTYNPVLNYSMSNAVIRRNNGLIKIDKDATAKRIDPVDAALCGYKLAMYHDFGTSYIDAIDAFLGAD
;
A
#
# COMPACT_ATOMS: atom_id res chain seq x y z
N MET A 1 2.40 -22.92 -23.54
CA MET A 1 1.76 -23.18 -22.25
C MET A 1 2.90 -23.35 -21.28
N SER A 2 3.11 -22.43 -20.35
CA SER A 2 4.14 -22.62 -19.31
C SER A 2 3.65 -23.74 -18.39
N ASP A 3 4.51 -24.69 -18.10
CA ASP A 3 4.19 -25.79 -17.21
C ASP A 3 3.90 -25.24 -15.80
N MET A 4 3.06 -25.94 -15.06
CA MET A 4 2.79 -25.63 -13.67
C MET A 4 4.08 -25.82 -12.87
N ILE A 5 4.38 -24.88 -11.96
CA ILE A 5 5.51 -25.02 -11.04
C ILE A 5 5.18 -26.16 -10.07
N ASP A 6 6.18 -26.95 -9.75
CA ASP A 6 6.03 -28.05 -8.80
C ASP A 6 5.63 -27.50 -7.42
N VAL A 7 4.59 -28.08 -6.86
CA VAL A 7 4.04 -27.67 -5.55
C VAL A 7 4.67 -28.54 -4.46
N PRO A 8 5.29 -27.95 -3.43
CA PRO A 8 5.75 -28.70 -2.28
C PRO A 8 4.62 -29.53 -1.65
N GLU A 9 4.85 -30.82 -1.44
CA GLU A 9 3.85 -31.78 -0.95
C GLU A 9 3.19 -31.32 0.35
N TYR A 10 3.97 -30.78 1.28
CA TYR A 10 3.47 -30.31 2.59
C TYR A 10 2.45 -29.15 2.51
N LEU A 11 2.33 -28.46 1.37
CA LEU A 11 1.31 -27.42 1.15
C LEU A 11 -0.05 -28.00 0.73
N THR A 12 -0.09 -29.23 0.24
CA THR A 12 -1.30 -29.88 -0.32
C THR A 12 -1.72 -31.13 0.43
N GLU A 13 -0.76 -31.88 0.98
CA GLU A 13 -1.02 -33.15 1.63
C GLU A 13 -0.95 -33.06 3.16
N ILE A 14 -1.83 -33.80 3.82
CA ILE A 14 -1.93 -33.80 5.27
C ILE A 14 -1.34 -35.12 5.79
N HIS A 15 -0.22 -34.99 6.50
CA HIS A 15 0.47 -36.12 7.09
C HIS A 15 0.32 -36.15 8.62
N GLY A 16 -0.05 -37.29 9.14
CA GLY A 16 -0.26 -37.52 10.58
C GLY A 16 -1.69 -37.99 10.91
N LYS A 17 -1.85 -38.69 12.01
CA LYS A 17 -3.14 -39.23 12.48
C LYS A 17 -3.92 -38.25 13.33
N THR A 18 -3.20 -37.44 14.12
CA THR A 18 -3.77 -36.41 14.99
C THR A 18 -3.57 -35.02 14.39
N THR A 19 -4.35 -34.04 14.83
CA THR A 19 -4.15 -32.64 14.39
C THR A 19 -2.78 -32.13 14.81
N LEU A 20 -2.30 -32.52 15.99
CA LEU A 20 -0.97 -32.17 16.47
C LEU A 20 0.14 -32.70 15.55
N GLU A 21 0.05 -33.99 15.17
CA GLU A 21 1.00 -34.58 14.22
C GLU A 21 1.00 -33.83 12.88
N GLN A 22 -0.19 -33.50 12.37
CA GLN A 22 -0.37 -32.81 11.09
C GLN A 22 0.29 -31.43 11.08
N ILE A 23 0.01 -30.60 12.08
CA ILE A 23 0.57 -29.24 12.14
C ILE A 23 2.06 -29.25 12.48
N THR A 24 2.54 -30.26 13.23
CA THR A 24 3.96 -30.43 13.55
C THR A 24 4.74 -30.86 12.30
N TYR A 25 4.19 -31.77 11.49
CA TYR A 25 4.77 -32.15 10.20
C TYR A 25 4.90 -30.92 9.29
N TYR A 26 3.80 -30.17 9.11
CA TYR A 26 3.77 -28.95 8.33
C TYR A 26 4.84 -27.94 8.78
N ALA A 27 4.90 -27.66 10.09
CA ALA A 27 5.86 -26.71 10.64
C ALA A 27 7.31 -27.11 10.37
N ARG A 28 7.66 -28.40 10.57
CA ARG A 28 9.00 -28.91 10.29
C ARG A 28 9.34 -28.85 8.81
N ALA A 29 8.39 -29.15 7.93
CA ALA A 29 8.59 -29.08 6.49
C ALA A 29 8.83 -27.63 6.02
N CYS A 30 8.05 -26.66 6.56
CA CYS A 30 8.26 -25.23 6.28
C CYS A 30 9.64 -24.73 6.74
N ILE A 31 10.08 -25.14 7.93
CA ILE A 31 11.42 -24.79 8.46
C ILE A 31 12.54 -25.36 7.58
N ALA A 32 12.35 -26.54 7.02
CA ALA A 32 13.33 -27.21 6.15
C ALA A 32 13.37 -26.62 4.73
N ASP A 33 12.36 -25.81 4.34
CA ASP A 33 12.22 -25.26 2.98
C ASP A 33 12.14 -23.71 2.99
N PRO A 34 13.25 -23.00 3.24
CA PRO A 34 13.29 -21.54 3.24
C PRO A 34 13.14 -20.92 1.84
N LYS A 35 13.16 -21.72 0.77
CA LYS A 35 12.93 -21.26 -0.60
C LYS A 35 11.47 -20.86 -0.80
N HIS A 36 10.54 -21.66 -0.30
CA HIS A 36 9.11 -21.46 -0.45
C HIS A 36 8.42 -20.84 0.79
N ASN A 37 9.17 -20.66 1.88
CA ASN A 37 8.67 -20.07 3.12
C ASN A 37 9.52 -18.89 3.56
N ASN A 38 8.88 -17.77 3.90
CA ASN A 38 9.58 -16.59 4.39
C ASN A 38 10.02 -16.74 5.86
N LYS A 39 10.96 -15.92 6.29
CA LYS A 39 11.54 -15.96 7.64
C LYS A 39 10.50 -15.89 8.74
N LYS A 40 9.51 -15.00 8.64
CA LYS A 40 8.50 -14.81 9.69
C LYS A 40 7.55 -16.00 9.81
N HIS A 41 7.17 -16.64 8.71
CA HIS A 41 6.40 -17.87 8.74
C HIS A 41 7.23 -19.03 9.35
N ILE A 42 8.51 -19.13 8.99
CA ILE A 42 9.44 -20.09 9.60
C ILE A 42 9.53 -19.85 11.12
N TRP A 43 9.63 -18.61 11.58
CA TRP A 43 9.63 -18.27 13.01
C TRP A 43 8.31 -18.64 13.69
N ALA A 44 7.18 -18.44 13.03
CA ALA A 44 5.88 -18.89 13.54
C ALA A 44 5.81 -20.43 13.66
N CYS A 45 6.37 -21.15 12.70
CA CYS A 45 6.51 -22.61 12.75
C CYS A 45 7.44 -23.06 13.90
N GLN A 46 8.58 -22.40 14.07
CA GLN A 46 9.50 -22.68 15.16
C GLN A 46 8.86 -22.41 16.53
N ARG A 47 8.10 -21.30 16.65
CA ARG A 47 7.36 -20.98 17.87
C ARG A 47 6.38 -22.08 18.29
N LEU A 48 5.67 -22.72 17.34
CA LEU A 48 4.84 -23.89 17.66
C LEU A 48 5.68 -25.01 18.28
N LEU A 49 6.84 -25.35 17.70
CA LEU A 49 7.69 -26.44 18.21
C LEU A 49 8.25 -26.11 19.60
N ASP A 50 8.62 -24.85 19.82
CA ASP A 50 9.13 -24.39 21.12
C ASP A 50 8.00 -24.37 22.18
N ASP A 51 6.79 -23.95 21.82
CA ASP A 51 5.62 -24.00 22.69
C ASP A 51 5.25 -25.43 23.09
N LEU A 52 5.33 -26.38 22.16
CA LEU A 52 5.10 -27.81 22.46
C LEU A 52 6.13 -28.31 23.46
N LYS A 53 7.41 -28.02 23.26
CA LYS A 53 8.48 -28.37 24.20
C LYS A 53 8.27 -27.70 25.56
N ARG A 54 7.91 -26.40 25.57
CA ARG A 54 7.61 -25.66 26.80
C ARG A 54 6.41 -26.25 27.57
N SER A 55 5.42 -26.79 26.87
CA SER A 55 4.21 -27.37 27.48
C SER A 55 4.46 -28.67 28.25
N GLU A 56 5.61 -29.32 28.04
CA GLU A 56 6.06 -30.49 28.82
C GLU A 56 6.42 -30.10 30.26
N ASP A 57 6.77 -28.82 30.50
CA ASP A 57 7.03 -28.33 31.86
C ASP A 57 5.69 -28.14 32.60
N ALA A 58 5.64 -28.66 33.83
CA ALA A 58 4.48 -28.51 34.71
C ALA A 58 4.13 -27.03 35.01
N ALA A 59 5.14 -26.15 35.04
CA ALA A 59 4.99 -24.72 35.27
C ALA A 59 4.39 -23.97 34.07
N CYS A 60 4.40 -24.55 32.88
CA CYS A 60 3.78 -23.92 31.71
C CYS A 60 2.27 -23.77 31.94
N PRO A 61 1.69 -22.56 31.74
CA PRO A 61 0.28 -22.34 32.01
C PRO A 61 -0.65 -22.89 30.91
N PHE A 62 -0.11 -23.46 29.83
CA PHE A 62 -0.85 -23.93 28.67
C PHE A 62 -0.66 -25.41 28.42
N TYR A 63 -1.67 -26.03 27.76
CA TYR A 63 -1.61 -27.40 27.29
C TYR A 63 -2.30 -27.52 25.93
N TRP A 64 -1.96 -28.56 25.18
CA TRP A 64 -2.63 -28.91 23.93
C TRP A 64 -3.85 -29.77 24.19
N ASP A 65 -5.00 -29.39 23.59
CA ASP A 65 -6.23 -30.14 23.58
C ASP A 65 -6.55 -30.61 22.15
N GLU A 66 -6.28 -31.87 21.89
CA GLU A 66 -6.50 -32.49 20.57
C GLU A 66 -7.97 -32.43 20.15
N THR A 67 -8.91 -32.59 21.12
CA THR A 67 -10.33 -32.56 20.85
C THR A 67 -10.78 -31.19 20.34
N GLU A 68 -10.31 -30.12 20.95
CA GLU A 68 -10.63 -28.75 20.53
C GLU A 68 -10.03 -28.43 19.15
N ALA A 69 -8.82 -28.91 18.88
CA ALA A 69 -8.18 -28.77 17.57
C ALA A 69 -8.90 -29.58 16.49
N GLN A 70 -9.39 -30.78 16.81
CA GLN A 70 -10.14 -31.61 15.87
C GLN A 70 -11.54 -31.02 15.61
N ASN A 71 -12.22 -30.48 16.63
CA ASN A 71 -13.52 -29.86 16.49
C ASN A 71 -13.56 -28.75 15.43
N ILE A 72 -12.57 -27.88 15.37
CA ILE A 72 -12.56 -26.81 14.34
C ILE A 72 -12.33 -27.38 12.94
N VAL A 73 -11.54 -28.45 12.79
CA VAL A 73 -11.32 -29.11 11.50
C VAL A 73 -12.62 -29.76 11.02
N GLU A 74 -13.31 -30.50 11.89
CA GLU A 74 -14.60 -31.14 11.57
C GLU A 74 -15.68 -30.12 11.28
N TRP A 75 -15.71 -28.99 12.00
CA TRP A 75 -16.64 -27.90 11.77
C TRP A 75 -16.59 -27.39 10.33
N PHE A 76 -15.38 -27.11 9.81
CA PHE A 76 -15.25 -26.62 8.44
C PHE A 76 -15.76 -27.64 7.42
N SER A 77 -15.62 -28.94 7.67
CA SER A 77 -16.13 -30.00 6.79
C SER A 77 -17.66 -30.00 6.65
N LEU A 78 -18.36 -29.44 7.64
CA LEU A 78 -19.83 -29.29 7.62
C LEU A 78 -20.25 -28.09 6.76
N LEU A 79 -19.38 -27.12 6.53
CA LEU A 79 -19.65 -25.93 5.71
C LEU A 79 -19.42 -26.22 4.22
N ARG A 80 -19.89 -25.33 3.35
CA ARG A 80 -19.79 -25.49 1.89
C ARG A 80 -19.06 -24.34 1.25
N HIS A 81 -18.21 -24.66 0.26
CA HIS A 81 -17.64 -23.64 -0.61
C HIS A 81 -18.74 -22.85 -1.31
N SER A 82 -18.69 -21.53 -1.21
CA SER A 82 -19.70 -20.61 -1.77
C SER A 82 -19.55 -20.36 -3.25
N LYS A 83 -18.33 -20.49 -3.79
CA LYS A 83 -17.96 -20.04 -5.14
C LYS A 83 -16.84 -20.91 -5.75
N GLY A 84 -16.64 -20.72 -7.06
CA GLY A 84 -15.57 -21.37 -7.82
C GLY A 84 -15.85 -22.84 -8.13
N VAL A 85 -14.81 -23.55 -8.55
CA VAL A 85 -14.91 -24.96 -8.99
C VAL A 85 -15.32 -25.93 -7.86
N LEU A 86 -15.09 -25.55 -6.62
CA LEU A 86 -15.46 -26.33 -5.44
C LEU A 86 -16.84 -25.96 -4.86
N SER A 87 -17.58 -25.06 -5.50
CA SER A 87 -18.88 -24.58 -5.01
C SER A 87 -19.81 -25.76 -4.65
N GLY A 88 -20.39 -25.70 -3.43
CA GLY A 88 -21.26 -26.74 -2.88
C GLY A 88 -20.54 -27.95 -2.26
N GLN A 89 -19.24 -28.11 -2.45
CA GLN A 89 -18.46 -29.17 -1.81
C GLN A 89 -18.14 -28.82 -0.35
N PRO A 90 -17.90 -29.82 0.53
CA PRO A 90 -17.40 -29.59 1.88
C PRO A 90 -16.07 -28.82 1.87
N ILE A 91 -15.89 -27.94 2.86
CA ILE A 91 -14.63 -27.22 3.02
C ILE A 91 -13.64 -28.11 3.75
N ILE A 92 -12.57 -28.49 3.06
CA ILE A 92 -11.44 -29.22 3.64
C ILE A 92 -10.33 -28.24 3.87
N LEU A 93 -9.95 -28.02 5.14
CA LEU A 93 -8.87 -27.11 5.49
C LEU A 93 -7.54 -27.59 4.91
N THR A 94 -6.83 -26.69 4.23
CA THR A 94 -5.47 -26.92 3.72
C THR A 94 -4.47 -27.10 4.88
N PRO A 95 -3.27 -27.69 4.67
CA PRO A 95 -2.25 -27.82 5.71
C PRO A 95 -1.93 -26.50 6.41
N TRP A 96 -1.79 -25.39 5.66
CA TRP A 96 -1.59 -24.05 6.21
C TRP A 96 -2.74 -23.55 7.09
N GLN A 97 -3.98 -23.75 6.66
CA GLN A 97 -5.15 -23.38 7.47
C GLN A 97 -5.25 -24.23 8.75
N ARG A 98 -4.94 -25.53 8.66
CA ARG A 98 -4.87 -26.41 9.85
C ARG A 98 -3.79 -25.94 10.81
N PHE A 99 -2.58 -25.61 10.31
CA PHE A 99 -1.51 -25.07 11.12
C PHE A 99 -1.96 -23.89 12.00
N ARG A 100 -2.75 -22.98 11.46
CA ARG A 100 -3.24 -21.81 12.19
C ARG A 100 -4.45 -22.10 13.06
N LEU A 101 -5.51 -22.68 12.49
CA LEU A 101 -6.77 -22.88 13.20
C LEU A 101 -6.67 -23.93 14.31
N CYS A 102 -5.90 -25.01 14.12
CA CYS A 102 -5.68 -25.98 15.19
C CYS A 102 -4.90 -25.34 16.35
N GLN A 103 -3.93 -24.47 16.09
CA GLN A 103 -3.25 -23.73 17.17
C GLN A 103 -4.23 -22.79 17.90
N LEU A 104 -5.04 -22.03 17.15
CA LEU A 104 -5.98 -21.07 17.71
C LEU A 104 -6.93 -21.73 18.72
N TYR A 105 -7.41 -22.93 18.42
CA TYR A 105 -8.40 -23.63 19.23
C TYR A 105 -7.80 -24.72 20.14
N GLY A 106 -6.74 -25.40 19.73
CA GLY A 106 -6.13 -26.50 20.47
C GLY A 106 -5.30 -26.07 21.68
N TRP A 107 -4.69 -24.88 21.67
CA TRP A 107 -3.98 -24.38 22.85
C TRP A 107 -4.93 -23.86 23.92
N ARG A 108 -4.89 -24.45 25.11
CA ARG A 108 -5.81 -24.14 26.23
C ARG A 108 -5.01 -23.75 27.49
N ARG A 109 -5.64 -22.97 28.36
CA ARG A 109 -5.10 -22.56 29.66
C ARG A 109 -5.38 -23.65 30.70
N LYS A 110 -4.35 -24.07 31.45
CA LYS A 110 -4.50 -25.07 32.54
C LYS A 110 -5.44 -24.59 33.64
N GLU A 111 -5.47 -23.29 33.91
CA GLU A 111 -6.26 -22.68 34.98
C GLU A 111 -7.79 -22.88 34.79
N ASN A 112 -8.29 -22.74 33.57
CA ASN A 112 -9.74 -22.66 33.33
C ASN A 112 -10.21 -23.37 32.06
N GLY A 113 -9.33 -24.03 31.33
CA GLY A 113 -9.63 -24.73 30.08
C GLY A 113 -10.01 -23.82 28.90
N ARG A 114 -9.90 -22.51 29.04
CA ARG A 114 -10.22 -21.55 28.00
C ARG A 114 -9.09 -21.43 26.98
N ARG A 115 -9.43 -20.84 25.80
CA ARG A 115 -8.46 -20.58 24.73
C ARG A 115 -7.26 -19.78 25.22
N ARG A 116 -6.05 -20.18 24.80
CA ARG A 116 -4.82 -19.43 25.07
C ARG A 116 -4.81 -18.12 24.34
N PHE A 117 -5.07 -18.15 23.02
CA PHE A 117 -4.97 -17.00 22.15
C PHE A 117 -6.23 -16.14 22.18
N ARG A 118 -6.07 -14.86 22.51
CA ARG A 118 -7.12 -13.85 22.48
C ARG A 118 -7.04 -12.96 21.25
N LYS A 119 -5.90 -13.00 20.56
CA LYS A 119 -5.65 -12.26 19.33
C LYS A 119 -5.05 -13.18 18.28
N SER A 120 -5.40 -12.93 17.03
CA SER A 120 -4.78 -13.56 15.87
C SER A 120 -4.47 -12.49 14.82
N PHE A 121 -3.22 -12.42 14.36
CA PHE A 121 -2.79 -11.58 13.24
C PHE A 121 -2.27 -12.46 12.12
N THR A 122 -2.87 -12.32 10.93
CA THR A 122 -2.44 -13.04 9.74
C THR A 122 -2.28 -12.07 8.59
N GLN A 123 -1.09 -12.06 8.00
CA GLN A 123 -0.82 -11.36 6.76
C GLN A 123 -0.55 -12.39 5.66
N VAL A 124 -1.29 -12.32 4.56
CA VAL A 124 -1.19 -13.27 3.44
C VAL A 124 -1.75 -12.66 2.16
N GLY A 125 -1.18 -12.98 1.02
CA GLY A 125 -1.58 -12.49 -0.30
C GLY A 125 -3.06 -12.69 -0.62
N ARG A 126 -3.58 -11.92 -1.57
CA ARG A 126 -4.98 -12.03 -2.01
C ARG A 126 -5.29 -13.42 -2.58
N LYS A 127 -6.54 -13.87 -2.40
CA LYS A 127 -7.06 -15.15 -2.91
C LYS A 127 -6.52 -16.41 -2.20
N ASN A 128 -6.03 -16.26 -0.97
CA ASN A 128 -5.66 -17.35 -0.07
C ASN A 128 -6.76 -17.66 0.96
N ALA A 129 -8.03 -17.64 0.55
CA ALA A 129 -9.23 -18.06 1.30
C ALA A 129 -9.51 -17.31 2.62
N LYS A 130 -8.96 -16.08 2.81
CA LYS A 130 -9.11 -15.28 4.05
C LYS A 130 -10.56 -15.16 4.51
N SER A 131 -11.43 -14.54 3.71
CA SER A 131 -12.82 -14.25 4.08
C SER A 131 -13.65 -15.52 4.32
N GLN A 132 -13.30 -16.66 3.68
CA GLN A 132 -13.94 -17.95 3.93
C GLN A 132 -13.56 -18.48 5.32
N GLU A 133 -12.29 -18.35 5.70
CA GLU A 133 -11.80 -18.76 7.01
C GLU A 133 -12.44 -17.92 8.13
N GLU A 134 -12.42 -16.60 7.98
CA GLU A 134 -13.06 -15.67 8.92
C GLU A 134 -14.56 -15.96 9.10
N ALA A 135 -15.26 -16.23 8.00
CA ALA A 135 -16.68 -16.57 8.02
C ALA A 135 -16.96 -17.89 8.75
N GLY A 136 -16.13 -18.91 8.53
CA GLY A 136 -16.22 -20.19 9.21
C GLY A 136 -15.95 -20.08 10.71
N VAL A 137 -14.96 -19.28 11.11
CA VAL A 137 -14.65 -18.96 12.51
C VAL A 137 -15.81 -18.19 13.15
N ALA A 138 -16.37 -17.18 12.48
CA ALA A 138 -17.48 -16.41 13.03
C ALA A 138 -18.73 -17.28 13.30
N LEU A 139 -19.03 -18.22 12.40
CA LEU A 139 -20.10 -19.19 12.61
C LEU A 139 -19.81 -20.17 13.78
N TYR A 140 -18.54 -20.56 13.94
CA TYR A 140 -18.11 -21.42 15.05
C TYR A 140 -18.25 -20.71 16.40
N GLU A 141 -17.82 -19.48 16.50
CA GLU A 141 -17.87 -18.69 17.74
C GLU A 141 -19.32 -18.49 18.22
N ILE A 142 -20.25 -18.08 17.35
CA ILE A 142 -21.66 -17.87 17.75
C ILE A 142 -22.44 -19.14 17.99
N SER A 143 -21.88 -20.30 17.69
CA SER A 143 -22.55 -21.59 17.85
C SER A 143 -21.82 -22.52 18.83
N VAL A 144 -20.70 -23.09 18.46
CA VAL A 144 -19.97 -24.08 19.25
C VAL A 144 -19.38 -23.46 20.51
N THR A 145 -18.64 -22.34 20.37
CA THR A 145 -18.03 -21.62 21.50
C THR A 145 -19.10 -21.07 22.43
N ALA A 146 -20.15 -20.45 21.88
CA ALA A 146 -21.28 -19.93 22.65
C ALA A 146 -22.00 -21.01 23.48
N VAL A 147 -22.24 -22.19 22.88
CA VAL A 147 -22.83 -23.35 23.60
C VAL A 147 -21.92 -23.81 24.73
N LYS A 148 -20.62 -23.96 24.44
CA LYS A 148 -19.60 -24.40 25.41
C LYS A 148 -19.50 -23.45 26.60
N ASN A 149 -19.51 -22.16 26.33
CA ASN A 149 -19.40 -21.13 27.36
C ASN A 149 -20.72 -20.84 28.09
N GLY A 150 -21.87 -21.25 27.51
CA GLY A 150 -23.20 -20.92 28.02
C GLY A 150 -23.46 -19.40 27.97
N GLU A 151 -22.95 -18.72 26.92
CA GLU A 151 -23.11 -17.28 26.70
C GLU A 151 -23.92 -17.01 25.44
N VAL A 152 -24.47 -15.78 25.36
CA VAL A 152 -25.02 -15.23 24.13
C VAL A 152 -23.92 -14.34 23.52
N ASP A 153 -23.27 -14.86 22.50
CA ASP A 153 -22.11 -14.24 21.91
C ASP A 153 -22.47 -13.33 20.74
N GLU A 154 -21.80 -12.19 20.68
CA GLU A 154 -21.87 -11.25 19.57
C GLU A 154 -20.55 -11.32 18.77
N ALA A 155 -20.64 -11.69 17.51
CA ALA A 155 -19.55 -11.65 16.56
C ALA A 155 -19.74 -10.48 15.60
N TYR A 156 -18.69 -9.68 15.41
CA TYR A 156 -18.72 -8.54 14.52
C TYR A 156 -17.67 -8.68 13.41
N THR A 157 -18.04 -8.24 12.20
CA THR A 157 -17.12 -8.12 11.05
C THR A 157 -16.94 -6.66 10.70
N ALA A 158 -15.76 -6.11 10.96
CA ALA A 158 -15.47 -4.70 10.80
C ALA A 158 -14.83 -4.40 9.43
N GLY A 159 -15.24 -3.30 8.81
CA GLY A 159 -14.66 -2.80 7.57
C GLY A 159 -14.74 -1.28 7.48
N THR A 160 -13.82 -0.68 6.72
CA THR A 160 -13.77 0.79 6.51
C THR A 160 -15.00 1.31 5.77
N LYS A 161 -15.59 0.47 4.91
CA LYS A 161 -16.82 0.76 4.16
C LYS A 161 -17.86 -0.33 4.43
N ARG A 162 -19.14 0.01 4.28
CA ARG A 162 -20.26 -0.92 4.50
C ARG A 162 -20.19 -2.19 3.64
N ASP A 163 -19.74 -2.06 2.40
CA ASP A 163 -19.60 -3.21 1.51
C ASP A 163 -18.46 -4.15 1.94
N GLN A 164 -17.37 -3.61 2.50
CA GLN A 164 -16.26 -4.40 3.04
C GLN A 164 -16.68 -5.17 4.28
N SER A 165 -17.35 -4.53 5.25
CA SER A 165 -17.80 -5.21 6.45
C SER A 165 -18.79 -6.36 6.18
N LYS A 166 -19.47 -6.31 5.02
CA LYS A 166 -20.40 -7.36 4.58
C LYS A 166 -19.76 -8.53 3.85
N ILE A 167 -18.48 -8.47 3.48
CA ILE A 167 -17.83 -9.55 2.71
C ILE A 167 -17.85 -10.85 3.52
N VAL A 168 -17.29 -10.82 4.72
CA VAL A 168 -17.23 -11.98 5.63
C VAL A 168 -18.63 -12.42 6.07
N PHE A 169 -19.49 -11.47 6.40
CA PHE A 169 -20.88 -11.71 6.76
C PHE A 169 -21.67 -12.43 5.64
N THR A 170 -21.52 -11.95 4.40
CA THR A 170 -22.19 -12.56 3.23
C THR A 170 -21.64 -13.95 2.96
N GLU A 171 -20.32 -14.13 3.06
CA GLU A 171 -19.67 -15.42 2.89
C GLU A 171 -20.19 -16.44 3.92
N ALA A 172 -20.30 -16.05 5.19
CA ALA A 172 -20.87 -16.90 6.25
C ALA A 172 -22.28 -17.40 5.90
N GLY A 173 -23.15 -16.50 5.41
CA GLY A 173 -24.50 -16.88 4.97
C GLY A 173 -24.51 -17.82 3.76
N LEU A 174 -23.56 -17.63 2.83
CA LEU A 174 -23.43 -18.51 1.64
C LEU A 174 -22.88 -19.89 1.99
N MET A 175 -21.92 -19.99 2.90
CA MET A 175 -21.33 -21.26 3.35
C MET A 175 -22.32 -22.17 4.06
N LEU A 176 -23.38 -21.62 4.65
CA LEU A 176 -24.48 -22.38 5.25
C LEU A 176 -25.41 -23.02 4.21
N ARG A 177 -25.49 -22.49 2.98
CA ARG A 177 -26.35 -23.04 1.93
C ARG A 177 -25.90 -24.44 1.53
N GLY A 178 -26.82 -25.40 1.59
CA GLY A 178 -26.51 -26.82 1.32
C GLY A 178 -25.66 -27.50 2.41
N SER A 179 -25.36 -26.82 3.49
CA SER A 179 -24.73 -27.38 4.70
C SER A 179 -25.74 -28.09 5.57
N PRO A 180 -25.37 -29.18 6.28
CA PRO A 180 -26.24 -29.81 7.31
C PRO A 180 -26.57 -28.85 8.46
N LEU A 181 -25.84 -27.74 8.59
CA LEU A 181 -26.04 -26.71 9.62
C LEU A 181 -27.09 -25.67 9.23
N PHE A 182 -27.56 -25.62 7.98
CA PHE A 182 -28.43 -24.55 7.48
C PHE A 182 -29.65 -24.29 8.38
N GLY A 183 -30.34 -25.33 8.82
CA GLY A 183 -31.50 -25.22 9.70
C GLY A 183 -31.21 -24.81 11.15
N LYS A 184 -29.96 -24.69 11.54
CA LYS A 184 -29.52 -24.22 12.87
C LYS A 184 -29.34 -22.71 12.96
N PHE A 185 -29.33 -22.04 11.82
CA PHE A 185 -29.10 -20.60 11.71
C PHE A 185 -30.23 -19.90 10.97
N LYS A 186 -30.53 -18.66 11.37
CA LYS A 186 -31.42 -17.75 10.65
C LYS A 186 -30.57 -16.65 9.99
N VAL A 187 -30.52 -16.66 8.67
CA VAL A 187 -29.78 -15.64 7.88
C VAL A 187 -30.75 -14.52 7.51
N ASN A 188 -30.53 -13.33 8.06
CA ASN A 188 -31.28 -12.12 7.74
C ASN A 188 -30.38 -11.14 6.94
N LYS A 189 -30.95 -10.01 6.51
CA LYS A 189 -30.22 -8.96 5.77
C LYS A 189 -29.05 -8.34 6.54
N ASN A 190 -29.19 -8.21 7.87
CA ASN A 190 -28.26 -7.47 8.72
C ASN A 190 -27.62 -8.31 9.83
N ASN A 191 -28.08 -9.53 10.05
CA ASN A 191 -27.45 -10.45 11.01
C ASN A 191 -27.68 -11.92 10.64
N ILE A 192 -26.80 -12.80 11.15
CA ILE A 192 -26.96 -14.25 11.15
C ILE A 192 -27.11 -14.67 12.61
N ILE A 193 -28.18 -15.34 12.95
CA ILE A 193 -28.51 -15.75 14.33
C ILE A 193 -28.41 -17.24 14.45
N HIS A 194 -27.68 -17.77 15.41
CA HIS A 194 -27.73 -19.16 15.83
C HIS A 194 -28.99 -19.39 16.68
N LEU A 195 -29.87 -20.30 16.25
CA LEU A 195 -31.21 -20.43 16.82
C LEU A 195 -31.23 -20.91 18.27
N ALA A 196 -30.27 -21.75 18.66
CA ALA A 196 -30.22 -22.31 20.02
C ALA A 196 -29.69 -21.30 21.05
N THR A 197 -28.53 -20.64 20.78
CA THR A 197 -27.88 -19.72 21.72
C THR A 197 -28.43 -18.30 21.63
N LYS A 198 -29.05 -17.91 20.51
CA LYS A 198 -29.43 -16.54 20.15
C LYS A 198 -28.23 -15.64 19.86
N SER A 199 -27.02 -16.17 19.86
CA SER A 199 -25.80 -15.47 19.43
C SER A 199 -25.88 -15.06 17.96
N GLN A 200 -25.18 -13.99 17.58
CA GLN A 200 -25.33 -13.42 16.24
C GLN A 200 -24.03 -12.90 15.64
N ILE A 201 -23.97 -12.88 14.30
CA ILE A 201 -22.95 -12.17 13.53
C ILE A 201 -23.58 -10.90 12.96
N THR A 202 -22.92 -9.75 13.13
CA THR A 202 -23.38 -8.45 12.63
C THR A 202 -22.22 -7.69 11.95
N PRO A 203 -22.38 -7.17 10.72
CA PRO A 203 -21.38 -6.32 10.11
C PRO A 203 -21.38 -4.92 10.74
N LEU A 204 -20.17 -4.38 11.05
CA LEU A 204 -19.94 -3.02 11.53
C LEU A 204 -19.20 -2.21 10.50
N CYS A 205 -19.64 -0.97 10.27
CA CYS A 205 -18.88 -0.02 9.46
C CYS A 205 -18.88 1.39 10.10
N LYS A 206 -17.87 2.17 9.76
CA LYS A 206 -17.70 3.52 10.28
C LYS A 206 -18.81 4.48 9.85
N ASP A 207 -19.38 4.26 8.66
CA ASP A 207 -20.45 5.10 8.08
C ASP A 207 -21.79 4.99 8.83
N ASP A 208 -21.99 3.98 9.69
CA ASP A 208 -23.24 3.79 10.43
C ASP A 208 -23.37 4.75 11.64
N GLY A 209 -22.40 5.65 11.87
CA GLY A 209 -22.45 6.70 12.92
C GLY A 209 -22.54 6.17 14.35
N LYS A 210 -22.44 4.87 14.54
CA LYS A 210 -22.40 4.20 15.83
C LYS A 210 -21.00 3.60 16.01
N ASN A 211 -20.23 4.22 16.82
CA ASN A 211 -18.85 3.81 17.16
C ASN A 211 -18.85 2.54 18.03
N GLY A 212 -19.71 1.56 17.79
CA GLY A 212 -19.68 0.31 18.56
C GLY A 212 -19.74 0.44 20.09
N ASP A 213 -19.85 1.67 20.62
CA ASP A 213 -19.94 1.95 22.05
C ASP A 213 -21.14 1.20 22.64
N GLY A 214 -20.86 0.35 23.65
CA GLY A 214 -21.86 -0.50 24.26
C GLY A 214 -21.97 -1.92 23.67
N THR A 215 -21.14 -2.30 22.69
CA THR A 215 -21.01 -3.69 22.23
C THR A 215 -20.05 -4.50 23.12
N ASN A 216 -20.26 -5.81 23.22
CA ASN A 216 -19.39 -6.72 23.97
C ASN A 216 -18.97 -7.90 23.08
N PRO A 217 -18.03 -7.68 22.13
CA PRO A 217 -17.71 -8.67 21.10
C PRO A 217 -17.04 -9.92 21.69
N ALA A 218 -17.67 -11.09 21.52
CA ALA A 218 -16.99 -12.37 21.72
C ALA A 218 -15.98 -12.62 20.57
N LEU A 219 -16.33 -12.18 19.35
CA LEU A 219 -15.43 -12.15 18.21
C LEU A 219 -15.52 -10.79 17.52
N LEU A 220 -14.36 -10.18 17.25
CA LEU A 220 -14.24 -9.10 16.30
C LEU A 220 -13.27 -9.51 15.18
N VAL A 221 -13.78 -9.55 13.94
CA VAL A 221 -12.98 -9.76 12.73
C VAL A 221 -12.69 -8.42 12.10
N ILE A 222 -11.42 -8.10 11.89
CA ILE A 222 -10.98 -6.93 11.12
C ILE A 222 -10.33 -7.44 9.83
N ASP A 223 -11.09 -7.42 8.74
CA ASP A 223 -10.59 -7.75 7.40
C ASP A 223 -9.95 -6.52 6.75
N GLU A 224 -8.88 -6.75 5.99
CA GLU A 224 -8.12 -5.71 5.27
C GLU A 224 -7.67 -4.55 6.20
N TYR A 225 -7.11 -4.88 7.39
CA TYR A 225 -6.71 -3.88 8.40
C TYR A 225 -5.73 -2.83 7.87
N HIS A 226 -4.93 -3.17 6.84
CA HIS A 226 -4.03 -2.21 6.16
C HIS A 226 -4.75 -0.98 5.58
N GLN A 227 -6.09 -0.98 5.46
CA GLN A 227 -6.88 0.15 4.97
C GLN A 227 -7.43 1.04 6.10
N HIS A 228 -7.32 0.60 7.37
CA HIS A 228 -7.86 1.33 8.51
C HIS A 228 -6.90 2.46 8.92
N LYS A 229 -7.42 3.70 8.92
CA LYS A 229 -6.64 4.90 9.28
C LYS A 229 -6.56 5.15 10.79
N THR A 230 -7.38 4.46 11.58
CA THR A 230 -7.49 4.60 13.04
C THR A 230 -7.60 3.23 13.70
N THR A 231 -7.37 3.16 15.01
CA THR A 231 -7.46 1.96 15.84
C THR A 231 -8.88 1.68 16.36
N GLU A 232 -9.87 2.46 15.97
CA GLU A 232 -11.22 2.47 16.55
C GLU A 232 -11.86 1.08 16.72
N PHE A 233 -11.82 0.22 15.68
CA PHE A 233 -12.32 -1.15 15.79
C PHE A 233 -11.42 -2.05 16.64
N TYR A 234 -10.12 -1.85 16.59
CA TYR A 234 -9.19 -2.59 17.43
C TYR A 234 -9.43 -2.30 18.92
N ASP A 235 -9.62 -1.03 19.27
CA ASP A 235 -9.87 -0.59 20.65
C ASP A 235 -11.20 -1.14 21.18
N LEU A 236 -12.20 -1.31 20.31
CA LEU A 236 -13.48 -1.94 20.65
C LEU A 236 -13.31 -3.38 21.16
N ALA A 237 -12.41 -4.16 20.55
CA ALA A 237 -12.15 -5.53 20.97
C ALA A 237 -11.48 -5.62 22.35
N LEU A 238 -10.67 -4.61 22.71
CA LEU A 238 -9.97 -4.58 24.00
C LEU A 238 -10.93 -4.45 25.20
N GLY A 239 -12.12 -3.88 24.98
CA GLY A 239 -13.15 -3.68 26.00
C GLY A 239 -14.03 -4.90 26.27
N SER A 240 -13.82 -6.04 25.59
CA SER A 240 -14.67 -7.22 25.73
C SER A 240 -14.55 -7.91 27.09
N ASN A 241 -15.70 -8.25 27.68
CA ASN A 241 -15.84 -8.98 28.94
C ASN A 241 -16.39 -10.41 28.78
N THR A 242 -16.37 -10.97 27.57
CA THR A 242 -16.79 -12.36 27.34
C THR A 242 -15.76 -13.34 27.90
N LYS A 243 -16.15 -14.61 28.06
CA LYS A 243 -15.26 -15.64 28.63
C LYS A 243 -14.04 -15.94 27.76
N GLU A 244 -14.23 -16.00 26.43
CA GLU A 244 -13.18 -16.31 25.46
C GLU A 244 -13.16 -15.28 24.31
N PRO A 245 -12.87 -13.99 24.58
CA PRO A 245 -12.85 -12.98 23.51
C PRO A 245 -11.78 -13.29 22.47
N LEU A 246 -12.08 -13.00 21.20
CA LEU A 246 -11.15 -13.14 20.09
C LEU A 246 -11.15 -11.90 19.19
N LEU A 247 -10.00 -11.26 19.06
CA LEU A 247 -9.73 -10.33 17.99
C LEU A 247 -9.00 -11.06 16.86
N MET A 248 -9.62 -11.16 15.69
CA MET A 248 -9.04 -11.80 14.52
C MET A 248 -8.77 -10.76 13.44
N ILE A 249 -7.50 -10.56 13.11
CA ILE A 249 -7.04 -9.63 12.09
C ILE A 249 -6.48 -10.44 10.93
N ILE A 250 -7.05 -10.27 9.74
CA ILE A 250 -6.49 -10.83 8.51
C ILE A 250 -6.33 -9.71 7.48
N THR A 251 -5.14 -9.59 6.90
CA THR A 251 -4.81 -8.50 6.00
C THR A 251 -3.87 -8.92 4.88
N THR A 252 -3.70 -8.06 3.90
CA THR A 252 -2.53 -8.02 3.02
C THR A 252 -1.62 -6.87 3.44
N ALA A 253 -0.44 -6.76 2.86
CA ALA A 253 0.36 -5.54 2.95
C ALA A 253 -0.38 -4.34 2.34
N GLY A 254 -0.04 -3.15 2.80
CA GLY A 254 -0.62 -1.88 2.38
C GLY A 254 0.38 -0.96 1.70
N MET A 255 -0.12 0.23 1.34
CA MET A 255 0.62 1.26 0.63
C MET A 255 0.91 2.50 1.47
N ASP A 256 0.51 2.51 2.74
CA ASP A 256 0.76 3.60 3.67
C ASP A 256 1.33 3.05 4.98
N LEU A 257 2.62 3.26 5.17
CA LEU A 257 3.38 2.79 6.33
C LEU A 257 3.08 3.61 7.61
N THR A 258 2.23 4.63 7.54
CA THR A 258 1.82 5.43 8.71
C THR A 258 0.54 4.90 9.36
N PHE A 259 -0.15 3.95 8.73
CA PHE A 259 -1.39 3.41 9.26
C PHE A 259 -1.14 2.44 10.42
N PRO A 260 -2.11 2.33 11.37
CA PRO A 260 -1.97 1.50 12.57
C PRO A 260 -1.58 0.05 12.28
N CYS A 261 -2.08 -0.52 11.19
CA CYS A 261 -1.76 -1.90 10.81
C CYS A 261 -0.25 -2.11 10.63
N TYR A 262 0.48 -1.14 10.04
CA TYR A 262 1.93 -1.25 9.87
C TYR A 262 2.69 -0.86 11.14
N VAL A 263 2.44 0.38 11.64
CA VAL A 263 3.26 0.94 12.72
C VAL A 263 3.05 0.27 14.08
N GLN A 264 1.89 -0.34 14.31
CA GLN A 264 1.55 -0.98 15.56
C GLN A 264 1.56 -2.50 15.43
N GLU A 265 0.63 -3.07 14.63
CA GLU A 265 0.42 -4.51 14.61
C GLU A 265 1.51 -5.29 13.85
N TYR A 266 1.78 -4.93 12.60
CA TYR A 266 2.80 -5.64 11.80
C TYR A 266 4.19 -5.55 12.43
N SER A 267 4.60 -4.35 12.89
CA SER A 267 5.89 -4.16 13.55
C SER A 267 5.98 -4.97 14.84
N TYR A 268 4.97 -4.83 15.72
CA TYR A 268 4.92 -5.58 16.98
C TYR A 268 4.88 -7.09 16.76
N CYS A 269 4.04 -7.57 15.84
CA CYS A 269 3.94 -8.99 15.51
C CYS A 269 5.25 -9.54 14.92
N SER A 270 5.95 -8.73 14.12
CA SER A 270 7.26 -9.10 13.58
C SER A 270 8.31 -9.24 14.70
N ASP A 271 8.29 -8.33 15.67
CA ASP A 271 9.21 -8.38 16.83
C ASP A 271 8.91 -9.58 17.75
N VAL A 272 7.63 -9.91 17.98
CA VAL A 272 7.24 -11.10 18.77
C VAL A 272 7.67 -12.40 18.10
N LEU A 273 7.69 -12.47 16.77
CA LEU A 273 8.16 -13.65 16.04
C LEU A 273 9.70 -13.73 15.98
N ASN A 274 10.39 -12.59 15.98
CA ASN A 274 11.83 -12.52 15.78
C ASN A 274 12.60 -13.08 16.99
N PRO A 275 13.36 -14.17 16.85
CA PRO A 275 14.11 -14.77 17.95
C PRO A 275 15.23 -13.87 18.50
N ASP A 276 15.66 -12.85 17.75
CA ASP A 276 16.71 -11.91 18.17
C ASP A 276 16.15 -10.75 19.03
N VAL A 277 14.83 -10.68 19.22
CA VAL A 277 14.14 -9.63 19.99
C VAL A 277 13.50 -10.25 21.24
N ASP A 278 13.81 -9.71 22.41
CA ASP A 278 13.27 -10.20 23.69
C ASP A 278 11.87 -9.62 23.97
N ILE A 279 10.90 -9.97 23.10
CA ILE A 279 9.48 -9.62 23.24
C ILE A 279 8.65 -10.90 23.13
N GLN A 280 7.87 -11.22 24.16
CA GLN A 280 7.00 -12.39 24.18
C GLN A 280 5.53 -12.00 24.37
N ASN A 281 4.64 -12.68 23.69
CA ASN A 281 3.21 -12.55 23.86
C ASN A 281 2.52 -13.90 23.68
N ASP A 282 2.22 -14.56 24.78
CA ASP A 282 1.61 -15.90 24.80
C ASP A 282 0.17 -15.94 24.31
N GLU A 283 -0.52 -14.79 24.27
CA GLU A 283 -1.94 -14.69 23.92
C GLU A 283 -2.17 -14.26 22.47
N TYR A 284 -1.10 -14.07 21.68
CA TYR A 284 -1.19 -13.59 20.31
C TYR A 284 -0.69 -14.67 19.34
N LEU A 285 -1.59 -15.22 18.54
CA LEU A 285 -1.26 -16.09 17.41
C LEU A 285 -0.88 -15.23 16.21
N ILE A 286 0.31 -15.42 15.67
CA ILE A 286 0.86 -14.58 14.61
C ILE A 286 1.33 -15.46 13.46
N ASP A 287 0.96 -15.07 12.23
CA ASP A 287 1.46 -15.69 11.01
C ASP A 287 1.57 -14.64 9.90
N ILE A 288 2.79 -14.41 9.38
CA ILE A 288 3.10 -13.39 8.38
C ILE A 288 3.77 -14.06 7.19
N LEU A 289 3.06 -14.04 6.06
CA LEU A 289 3.49 -14.60 4.79
C LEU A 289 3.71 -13.47 3.78
N GLU A 290 4.96 -13.22 3.46
CA GLU A 290 5.42 -12.13 2.58
C GLU A 290 6.71 -12.55 1.86
N LEU A 291 7.17 -11.81 0.87
CA LEU A 291 8.55 -11.98 0.41
C LEU A 291 9.51 -11.37 1.42
N ASP A 292 10.65 -12.04 1.64
CA ASP A 292 11.71 -11.50 2.48
C ASP A 292 12.40 -10.31 1.79
N PRO A 293 12.95 -9.32 2.54
CA PRO A 293 13.64 -8.16 1.96
C PRO A 293 14.74 -8.51 0.97
N GLU A 294 15.41 -9.65 1.17
CA GLU A 294 16.46 -10.14 0.28
C GLU A 294 15.92 -10.56 -1.09
N ASP A 295 14.69 -11.08 -1.15
CA ASP A 295 14.06 -11.56 -2.38
C ASP A 295 13.75 -10.42 -3.37
N TYR A 296 13.51 -9.21 -2.88
CA TYR A 296 13.15 -8.05 -3.70
C TYR A 296 14.13 -6.87 -3.58
N LYS A 297 15.31 -7.11 -3.01
CA LYS A 297 16.40 -6.12 -3.00
C LYS A 297 16.75 -5.67 -4.42
N ASP A 298 16.75 -6.61 -5.35
CA ASP A 298 16.65 -6.35 -6.78
C ASP A 298 15.24 -6.74 -7.25
N LEU A 299 14.47 -5.78 -7.76
CA LEU A 299 13.11 -6.03 -8.23
C LEU A 299 13.05 -6.99 -9.42
N SER A 300 14.17 -7.29 -10.10
CA SER A 300 14.21 -8.33 -11.12
C SER A 300 13.99 -9.74 -10.55
N ASN A 301 14.36 -9.96 -9.30
CA ASN A 301 14.21 -11.27 -8.63
C ASN A 301 12.75 -11.66 -8.41
N ILE A 302 11.82 -10.69 -8.34
CA ILE A 302 10.39 -11.00 -8.19
C ILE A 302 9.80 -11.74 -9.41
N ALA A 303 10.56 -11.86 -10.51
CA ALA A 303 10.21 -12.68 -11.66
C ALA A 303 10.33 -14.18 -11.37
N ASP A 304 11.05 -14.58 -10.34
CA ASP A 304 11.12 -15.97 -9.88
C ASP A 304 9.79 -16.36 -9.23
N GLU A 305 8.99 -17.12 -9.97
CA GLU A 305 7.65 -17.54 -9.53
C GLU A 305 7.68 -18.47 -8.31
N GLU A 306 8.81 -19.14 -8.03
CA GLU A 306 8.96 -20.00 -6.84
C GLU A 306 8.95 -19.17 -5.55
N LEU A 307 9.40 -17.92 -5.59
CA LEU A 307 9.32 -17.03 -4.45
C LEU A 307 7.88 -16.66 -4.07
N TRP A 308 6.94 -16.77 -5.00
CA TRP A 308 5.55 -16.38 -4.76
C TRP A 308 4.82 -17.29 -3.79
N PHE A 309 5.32 -18.52 -3.57
CA PHE A 309 4.80 -19.40 -2.52
C PHE A 309 4.89 -18.75 -1.13
N LYS A 310 5.94 -17.97 -0.85
CA LYS A 310 6.16 -17.29 0.43
C LYS A 310 4.96 -16.44 0.88
N ALA A 311 4.26 -15.82 -0.07
CA ALA A 311 3.09 -14.99 0.20
C ALA A 311 1.75 -15.68 -0.16
N ASN A 312 1.78 -16.86 -0.81
CA ASN A 312 0.58 -17.48 -1.40
C ASN A 312 0.48 -18.99 -1.14
N PRO A 313 0.34 -19.42 0.12
CA PRO A 313 0.38 -20.83 0.52
C PRO A 313 -0.79 -21.68 -0.03
N ILE A 314 -1.88 -21.04 -0.48
CA ILE A 314 -3.02 -21.73 -1.11
C ILE A 314 -3.06 -21.42 -2.61
N ARG A 315 -2.96 -20.15 -3.00
CA ARG A 315 -3.14 -19.75 -4.40
C ARG A 315 -2.13 -20.39 -5.33
N MET A 316 -0.91 -20.63 -4.88
CA MET A 316 0.15 -21.28 -5.66
C MET A 316 0.03 -22.80 -5.72
N THR A 317 -0.88 -23.42 -4.99
CA THR A 317 -1.02 -24.90 -4.99
C THR A 317 -1.85 -25.47 -6.13
N TYR A 318 -2.49 -24.63 -6.94
CA TYR A 318 -3.32 -25.11 -8.05
C TYR A 318 -3.08 -24.29 -9.33
N LYS A 319 -3.23 -24.97 -10.48
CA LYS A 319 -2.89 -24.45 -11.81
C LYS A 319 -3.52 -23.08 -12.12
N ASP A 320 -4.83 -22.96 -11.96
CA ASP A 320 -5.56 -21.70 -12.23
C ASP A 320 -5.09 -20.54 -11.34
N GLY A 321 -4.63 -20.85 -10.12
CA GLY A 321 -4.04 -19.87 -9.21
C GLY A 321 -2.69 -19.35 -9.69
N GLN A 322 -1.80 -20.25 -10.12
CA GLN A 322 -0.50 -19.91 -10.70
C GLN A 322 -0.65 -19.13 -12.02
N GLU A 323 -1.53 -19.56 -12.92
CA GLU A 323 -1.78 -18.87 -14.19
C GLU A 323 -2.29 -17.44 -13.98
N LYS A 324 -3.21 -17.24 -13.03
CA LYS A 324 -3.75 -15.91 -12.73
C LYS A 324 -2.73 -14.97 -12.08
N ILE A 325 -1.90 -15.44 -11.16
CA ILE A 325 -0.88 -14.58 -10.55
C ILE A 325 0.21 -14.22 -11.56
N ARG A 326 0.55 -15.15 -12.47
CA ARG A 326 1.46 -14.90 -13.61
C ARG A 326 0.88 -13.83 -14.54
N GLY A 327 -0.40 -13.92 -14.89
CA GLY A 327 -1.09 -12.90 -15.68
C GLY A 327 -1.10 -11.52 -15.00
N ASP A 328 -1.34 -11.47 -13.69
CA ASP A 328 -1.28 -10.23 -12.90
C ASP A 328 0.15 -9.62 -12.95
N TYR A 329 1.20 -10.45 -12.91
CA TYR A 329 2.59 -10.01 -13.00
C TYR A 329 2.93 -9.45 -14.39
N GLU A 330 2.52 -10.14 -15.48
CA GLU A 330 2.76 -9.65 -16.84
C GLU A 330 2.12 -8.27 -17.09
N VAL A 331 0.94 -8.04 -16.55
CA VAL A 331 0.31 -6.70 -16.58
C VAL A 331 1.08 -5.69 -15.73
N ALA A 332 1.56 -6.12 -14.56
CA ALA A 332 2.29 -5.25 -13.65
C ALA A 332 3.64 -4.79 -14.24
N LYS A 333 4.33 -5.64 -15.00
CA LYS A 333 5.58 -5.27 -15.70
C LYS A 333 5.38 -4.13 -16.70
N GLN A 334 4.21 -4.06 -17.34
CA GLN A 334 3.91 -3.08 -18.37
C GLN A 334 3.32 -1.78 -17.80
N ILE A 335 2.71 -1.84 -16.62
CA ILE A 335 1.98 -0.72 -16.03
C ILE A 335 2.50 -0.46 -14.61
N PRO A 336 3.34 0.58 -14.40
CA PRO A 336 3.99 0.84 -13.11
C PRO A 336 3.03 0.92 -11.91
N GLU A 337 1.83 1.46 -12.11
CA GLU A 337 0.82 1.57 -11.05
C GLU A 337 0.27 0.18 -10.65
N LYS A 338 0.25 -0.77 -11.59
CA LYS A 338 -0.15 -2.15 -11.29
C LYS A 338 0.94 -2.92 -10.56
N MET A 339 2.21 -2.53 -10.72
CA MET A 339 3.31 -3.11 -9.97
C MET A 339 3.16 -2.89 -8.47
N ILE A 340 2.76 -1.70 -8.03
CA ILE A 340 2.50 -1.42 -6.61
C ILE A 340 1.40 -2.35 -6.06
N ALA A 341 0.32 -2.52 -6.82
CA ALA A 341 -0.76 -3.42 -6.43
C ALA A 341 -0.31 -4.90 -6.43
N PHE A 342 0.56 -5.31 -7.34
CA PHE A 342 1.13 -6.65 -7.38
C PHE A 342 2.02 -6.90 -6.16
N LEU A 343 2.95 -5.99 -5.86
CA LEU A 343 3.83 -6.07 -4.69
C LEU A 343 3.04 -6.19 -3.39
N THR A 344 2.04 -5.32 -3.18
CA THR A 344 1.31 -5.27 -1.92
C THR A 344 0.25 -6.37 -1.78
N LYS A 345 -0.44 -6.73 -2.88
CA LYS A 345 -1.61 -7.60 -2.82
C LYS A 345 -1.32 -9.07 -3.16
N MET A 346 -0.24 -9.31 -3.92
CA MET A 346 0.14 -10.66 -4.35
C MET A 346 1.39 -11.16 -3.63
N LEU A 347 2.38 -10.28 -3.43
CA LEU A 347 3.65 -10.64 -2.78
C LEU A 347 3.73 -10.17 -1.32
N ASP A 348 2.70 -9.49 -0.84
CA ASP A 348 2.57 -9.00 0.55
C ASP A 348 3.72 -8.11 1.02
N ILE A 349 4.34 -7.37 0.11
CA ILE A 349 5.42 -6.43 0.40
C ILE A 349 4.81 -5.08 0.78
N TRP A 350 5.14 -4.57 1.97
CA TRP A 350 4.78 -3.21 2.37
C TRP A 350 5.56 -2.17 1.59
N VAL A 351 4.88 -1.22 1.00
CA VAL A 351 5.49 -0.13 0.23
C VAL A 351 4.92 1.22 0.67
N GLN A 352 5.77 2.25 0.69
CA GLN A 352 5.27 3.61 0.83
C GLN A 352 4.91 4.12 -0.56
N ALA A 353 3.63 4.02 -0.92
CA ALA A 353 3.11 4.47 -2.21
C ALA A 353 1.66 4.89 -2.08
N LYS A 354 1.19 5.65 -3.07
CA LYS A 354 -0.24 5.96 -3.20
C LYS A 354 -0.86 5.08 -4.28
N GLU A 355 -2.12 4.70 -4.08
CA GLU A 355 -2.90 4.08 -5.14
C GLU A 355 -2.97 5.04 -6.33
N ASN A 356 -2.54 4.60 -7.52
CA ASN A 356 -2.30 5.44 -8.69
C ASN A 356 -1.21 6.53 -8.49
N GLY A 357 -0.22 6.28 -7.63
CA GLY A 357 0.92 7.20 -7.46
C GLY A 357 1.59 7.53 -8.79
N TYR A 358 1.90 8.82 -8.99
CA TYR A 358 2.50 9.29 -10.23
C TYR A 358 3.93 8.79 -10.42
N MET A 359 4.73 8.81 -9.35
CA MET A 359 6.17 8.59 -9.42
C MET A 359 6.65 7.44 -8.54
N ASN A 360 7.58 6.64 -9.05
CA ASN A 360 8.37 5.74 -8.22
C ASN A 360 9.43 6.57 -7.47
N MET A 361 9.29 6.67 -6.15
CA MET A 361 10.14 7.54 -5.32
C MET A 361 11.60 7.10 -5.26
N ALA A 362 11.91 5.82 -5.44
CA ALA A 362 13.30 5.35 -5.52
C ALA A 362 13.97 5.85 -6.81
N LYS A 363 13.25 5.82 -7.95
CA LYS A 363 13.75 6.38 -9.21
C LYS A 363 13.85 7.90 -9.18
N TRP A 364 12.88 8.58 -8.53
CA TRP A 364 12.94 10.02 -8.30
C TRP A 364 14.17 10.40 -7.48
N LYS A 365 14.39 9.74 -6.35
CA LYS A 365 15.56 9.99 -5.49
C LYS A 365 16.90 9.71 -6.20
N ALA A 366 16.93 8.78 -7.14
CA ALA A 366 18.12 8.50 -7.95
C ALA A 366 18.48 9.63 -8.95
N CYS A 367 17.60 10.62 -9.11
CA CYS A 367 17.82 11.85 -9.91
C CYS A 367 18.33 13.03 -9.06
N GLU A 368 18.35 12.90 -7.74
CA GLU A 368 18.88 13.91 -6.83
C GLU A 368 20.42 13.91 -6.90
N VAL A 369 20.98 15.10 -7.07
CA VAL A 369 22.42 15.30 -7.19
C VAL A 369 22.88 16.39 -6.22
N GLU A 370 24.15 16.35 -5.82
CA GLU A 370 24.74 17.44 -5.04
C GLU A 370 24.95 18.69 -5.92
N PRO A 371 24.89 19.90 -5.36
CA PRO A 371 25.02 21.15 -6.13
C PRO A 371 26.31 21.24 -6.96
N ASP A 372 27.41 20.66 -6.49
CA ASP A 372 28.70 20.63 -7.16
C ASP A 372 28.77 19.66 -8.35
N GLN A 373 27.80 18.78 -8.48
CA GLN A 373 27.66 17.87 -9.63
C GLN A 373 26.87 18.47 -10.79
N LEU A 374 26.26 19.64 -10.60
CA LEU A 374 25.54 20.33 -11.66
C LEU A 374 26.56 21.16 -12.52
N PRO A 375 26.33 21.22 -13.84
CA PRO A 375 27.15 22.05 -14.73
C PRO A 375 26.91 23.54 -14.46
N ASP A 376 27.83 24.40 -14.94
CA ASP A 376 27.59 25.85 -14.97
C ASP A 376 26.42 26.16 -15.92
N THR A 377 25.35 26.69 -15.37
CA THR A 377 24.11 26.96 -16.10
C THR A 377 23.98 28.39 -16.63
N LYS A 378 25.03 29.18 -16.56
CA LYS A 378 25.02 30.58 -17.02
C LYS A 378 24.70 30.68 -18.51
N ARG A 379 23.73 31.51 -18.85
CA ARG A 379 23.15 31.72 -20.19
C ARG A 379 22.37 30.52 -20.75
N TRP A 380 21.98 29.60 -19.88
CA TRP A 380 21.13 28.50 -20.32
C TRP A 380 19.68 28.92 -20.47
N PRO A 381 18.95 28.31 -21.41
CA PRO A 381 17.52 28.53 -21.56
C PRO A 381 16.78 27.99 -20.32
N VAL A 382 15.83 28.79 -19.84
CA VAL A 382 14.95 28.37 -18.74
C VAL A 382 13.49 28.56 -19.11
N TYR A 383 12.69 27.54 -18.83
CA TYR A 383 11.23 27.56 -18.87
C TYR A 383 10.72 27.60 -17.45
N VAL A 384 9.90 28.61 -17.13
CA VAL A 384 9.39 28.76 -15.77
C VAL A 384 7.94 28.36 -15.72
N GLY A 385 7.61 27.31 -14.97
CA GLY A 385 6.25 26.87 -14.77
C GLY A 385 5.66 27.41 -13.46
N PHE A 386 4.39 27.73 -13.49
CA PHE A 386 3.68 28.30 -12.36
C PHE A 386 2.42 27.48 -12.04
N ASP A 387 2.22 27.23 -10.75
CA ASP A 387 0.95 26.81 -10.19
C ASP A 387 0.48 27.86 -9.18
N MET A 388 -0.47 28.69 -9.62
CA MET A 388 -0.95 29.84 -8.86
C MET A 388 -2.20 29.49 -8.07
N SER A 389 -2.11 29.46 -6.75
CA SER A 389 -3.26 29.21 -5.89
C SER A 389 -4.24 30.39 -5.86
N SER A 390 -5.54 30.08 -5.68
CA SER A 390 -6.60 31.12 -5.68
C SER A 390 -6.90 31.73 -4.31
N LYS A 391 -6.53 31.11 -3.19
CA LYS A 391 -6.95 31.59 -1.86
C LYS A 391 -5.98 31.32 -0.71
N ILE A 392 -5.62 30.08 -0.42
CA ILE A 392 -4.98 29.72 0.85
C ILE A 392 -3.88 28.67 0.63
N ASP A 393 -3.80 28.11 -0.57
CA ASP A 393 -2.91 27.02 -0.91
C ASP A 393 -1.51 27.52 -1.26
N LEU A 394 -0.55 26.62 -1.34
CA LEU A 394 0.78 26.91 -1.84
C LEU A 394 0.68 27.44 -3.27
N THR A 395 1.41 28.52 -3.56
CA THR A 395 1.78 28.90 -4.92
C THR A 395 3.19 28.39 -5.15
N SER A 396 3.43 27.74 -6.28
CA SER A 396 4.74 27.18 -6.57
C SER A 396 5.24 27.60 -7.95
N VAL A 397 6.56 27.79 -8.04
CA VAL A 397 7.29 28.01 -9.28
C VAL A 397 8.31 26.91 -9.49
N ALA A 398 8.52 26.54 -10.75
CA ALA A 398 9.55 25.58 -11.13
C ALA A 398 10.33 26.10 -12.33
N PHE A 399 11.65 25.98 -12.26
CA PHE A 399 12.58 26.35 -13.32
C PHE A 399 13.07 25.07 -14.00
N VAL A 400 12.82 24.92 -15.28
CA VAL A 400 13.21 23.75 -16.08
C VAL A 400 14.22 24.19 -17.14
N LEU A 401 15.46 23.70 -17.00
CA LEU A 401 16.56 24.03 -17.89
C LEU A 401 16.92 22.82 -18.76
N PRO A 402 16.51 22.76 -20.02
CA PRO A 402 16.94 21.73 -20.96
C PRO A 402 18.38 21.90 -21.40
N PHE A 403 19.13 20.80 -21.56
CA PHE A 403 20.47 20.81 -22.11
C PHE A 403 20.83 19.52 -22.82
N GLU A 404 21.65 19.62 -23.86
CA GLU A 404 22.18 18.45 -24.56
C GLU A 404 23.40 17.89 -23.85
N THR A 405 23.49 16.56 -23.80
CA THR A 405 24.67 15.85 -23.29
C THR A 405 25.52 15.32 -24.45
N PRO A 406 26.80 14.96 -24.20
CA PRO A 406 27.62 14.26 -25.19
C PRO A 406 27.11 12.84 -25.51
N GLU A 407 26.24 12.28 -24.65
CA GLU A 407 25.63 10.97 -24.87
C GLU A 407 24.73 11.01 -26.10
N ARG A 408 24.68 9.92 -26.84
CA ARG A 408 23.82 9.77 -28.02
C ARG A 408 22.80 8.68 -27.79
N ASP A 409 21.57 8.91 -28.27
CA ASP A 409 20.52 7.91 -28.27
C ASP A 409 20.73 6.83 -29.37
N GLU A 410 19.85 5.86 -29.47
CA GLU A 410 19.90 4.76 -30.47
C GLU A 410 19.85 5.26 -31.91
N VAL A 411 19.38 6.49 -32.16
CA VAL A 411 19.24 7.13 -33.47
C VAL A 411 20.42 8.11 -33.75
N GLY A 412 21.33 8.26 -32.78
CA GLY A 412 22.51 9.10 -32.89
C GLY A 412 22.28 10.59 -32.52
N LYS A 413 21.11 10.95 -31.99
CA LYS A 413 20.82 12.33 -31.50
C LYS A 413 21.39 12.53 -30.11
N PRO A 414 21.76 13.78 -29.72
CA PRO A 414 22.15 14.10 -28.35
C PRO A 414 21.03 13.73 -27.36
N VAL A 415 21.40 13.12 -26.23
CA VAL A 415 20.45 12.89 -25.13
C VAL A 415 20.21 14.23 -24.43
N VAL A 416 18.95 14.65 -24.36
CA VAL A 416 18.55 15.86 -23.64
C VAL A 416 18.26 15.53 -22.19
N LYS A 417 18.90 16.27 -21.29
CA LYS A 417 18.64 16.23 -19.84
C LYS A 417 18.06 17.57 -19.38
N TYR A 418 17.45 17.56 -18.19
CA TYR A 418 16.77 18.72 -17.63
C TYR A 418 17.22 18.95 -16.20
N ILE A 419 17.60 20.18 -15.86
CA ILE A 419 17.80 20.57 -14.46
C ILE A 419 16.51 21.20 -13.95
N LEU A 420 16.07 20.77 -12.78
CA LEU A 420 14.83 21.22 -12.15
C LEU A 420 15.11 21.88 -10.81
N TYR A 421 14.66 23.12 -10.65
CA TYR A 421 14.57 23.82 -9.38
C TYR A 421 13.12 24.18 -9.09
N SER A 422 12.75 24.26 -7.82
CA SER A 422 11.40 24.63 -7.40
C SER A 422 11.44 25.46 -6.13
N HIS A 423 10.52 26.43 -6.04
CA HIS A 423 10.31 27.24 -4.84
C HIS A 423 8.81 27.44 -4.61
N SER A 424 8.40 27.56 -3.34
CA SER A 424 7.00 27.71 -2.99
C SER A 424 6.76 28.95 -2.15
N PHE A 425 5.52 29.47 -2.21
CA PHE A 425 5.08 30.67 -1.50
C PHE A 425 3.81 30.38 -0.73
N ILE A 426 3.67 31.04 0.42
CA ILE A 426 2.49 30.97 1.27
C ILE A 426 2.12 32.37 1.79
N PRO A 427 0.83 32.70 1.95
CA PRO A 427 0.45 34.08 2.25
C PRO A 427 0.86 34.56 3.64
N SER A 428 0.79 33.70 4.67
CA SER A 428 1.08 34.11 6.05
C SER A 428 1.61 32.97 6.92
N ARG A 429 2.23 33.34 8.05
CA ARG A 429 2.69 32.38 9.08
C ARG A 429 1.53 31.55 9.64
N GLU A 430 0.35 32.14 9.81
CA GLU A 430 -0.85 31.44 10.31
C GLU A 430 -1.25 30.31 9.35
N LYS A 431 -1.27 30.59 8.05
CA LYS A 431 -1.61 29.61 7.02
C LYS A 431 -0.54 28.52 6.90
N LEU A 432 0.73 28.87 7.04
CA LEU A 432 1.81 27.90 7.11
C LEU A 432 1.60 26.91 8.28
N MET A 433 1.28 27.40 9.48
CA MET A 433 1.04 26.55 10.64
C MET A 433 -0.24 25.69 10.49
N GLU A 434 -1.27 26.22 9.82
CA GLU A 434 -2.46 25.45 9.47
C GLU A 434 -2.09 24.24 8.59
N HIS A 435 -1.21 24.43 7.59
CA HIS A 435 -0.70 23.33 6.75
C HIS A 435 0.14 22.32 7.52
N VAL A 436 0.97 22.77 8.49
CA VAL A 436 1.71 21.83 9.37
C VAL A 436 0.76 20.86 10.06
N VAL A 437 -0.38 21.35 10.56
CA VAL A 437 -1.37 20.53 11.28
C VAL A 437 -2.18 19.64 10.33
N VAL A 438 -2.69 20.21 9.25
CA VAL A 438 -3.60 19.53 8.31
C VAL A 438 -2.86 18.47 7.49
N ASP A 439 -1.73 18.83 6.91
CA ASP A 439 -0.96 17.96 6.02
C ASP A 439 0.01 17.05 6.79
N LYS A 440 0.20 17.30 8.10
CA LYS A 440 1.17 16.61 8.97
C LYS A 440 2.57 16.61 8.36
N ALA A 441 2.99 17.77 7.86
CA ALA A 441 4.29 17.95 7.20
C ALA A 441 4.99 19.19 7.77
N PRO A 442 6.34 19.22 7.87
CA PRO A 442 7.08 20.24 8.58
C PRO A 442 7.31 21.49 7.71
N TYR A 443 6.24 22.17 7.28
CA TYR A 443 6.32 23.38 6.46
C TYR A 443 7.10 24.52 7.12
N ASP A 444 7.04 24.61 8.45
CA ASP A 444 7.79 25.56 9.25
C ASP A 444 9.32 25.33 9.18
N ALA A 445 9.75 24.06 9.21
CA ALA A 445 11.15 23.72 9.00
C ALA A 445 11.59 24.00 7.54
N TRP A 446 10.73 23.74 6.56
CA TRP A 446 11.04 23.99 5.16
C TRP A 446 11.13 25.49 4.83
N GLU A 447 10.34 26.33 5.50
CA GLU A 447 10.43 27.78 5.42
C GLU A 447 11.76 28.29 6.01
N GLN A 448 12.14 27.78 7.20
CA GLN A 448 13.43 28.11 7.82
C GLN A 448 14.64 27.69 6.98
N GLN A 449 14.50 26.60 6.23
CA GLN A 449 15.52 26.11 5.29
C GLN A 449 15.54 26.89 3.95
N GLY A 450 14.60 27.80 3.72
CA GLY A 450 14.55 28.66 2.53
C GLY A 450 13.83 28.04 1.33
N PHE A 451 13.07 26.95 1.49
CA PHE A 451 12.29 26.33 0.40
C PHE A 451 10.90 26.94 0.24
N ILE A 452 10.42 27.67 1.24
CA ILE A 452 9.14 28.35 1.24
C ILE A 452 9.34 29.81 1.64
N THR A 453 8.68 30.73 0.93
CA THR A 453 8.65 32.15 1.27
C THR A 453 7.26 32.58 1.74
N ILE A 454 7.17 33.27 2.88
CA ILE A 454 5.94 33.89 3.35
C ILE A 454 5.86 35.29 2.74
N THR A 455 4.75 35.61 2.05
CA THR A 455 4.55 36.92 1.41
C THR A 455 3.98 37.97 2.37
N ASP A 456 3.50 37.56 3.55
CA ASP A 456 2.89 38.38 4.60
C ASP A 456 1.71 39.23 4.10
N THR A 457 0.87 38.58 3.30
CA THR A 457 -0.31 39.16 2.64
C THR A 457 -1.53 38.26 2.85
N PRO A 458 -2.78 38.76 2.70
CA PRO A 458 -3.98 37.92 2.86
C PRO A 458 -4.08 36.76 1.86
N ILE A 459 -3.51 36.92 0.67
CA ILE A 459 -3.32 35.91 -0.38
C ILE A 459 -1.88 36.03 -0.87
N VAL A 460 -1.34 35.00 -1.52
CA VAL A 460 0.03 35.07 -2.06
C VAL A 460 0.18 36.26 -3.02
N ASP A 461 1.16 37.13 -2.73
CA ASP A 461 1.46 38.29 -3.56
C ASP A 461 2.12 37.87 -4.89
N GLN A 462 1.36 37.96 -5.98
CA GLN A 462 1.83 37.58 -7.32
C GLN A 462 3.04 38.42 -7.76
N SER A 463 3.11 39.71 -7.35
CA SER A 463 4.26 40.57 -7.67
C SER A 463 5.54 40.12 -6.93
N ALA A 464 5.41 39.62 -5.71
CA ALA A 464 6.52 39.03 -4.97
C ALA A 464 7.02 37.73 -5.61
N VAL A 465 6.10 36.89 -6.10
CA VAL A 465 6.45 35.66 -6.85
C VAL A 465 7.21 35.99 -8.11
N MET A 466 6.73 36.96 -8.91
CA MET A 466 7.40 37.36 -10.15
C MET A 466 8.76 37.99 -9.90
N ARG A 467 8.88 38.83 -8.89
CA ARG A 467 10.18 39.42 -8.49
C ARG A 467 11.17 38.32 -8.15
N TYR A 468 10.77 37.34 -7.37
CA TYR A 468 11.61 36.19 -7.05
C TYR A 468 12.08 35.44 -8.31
N VAL A 469 11.20 35.22 -9.28
CA VAL A 469 11.55 34.54 -10.55
C VAL A 469 12.57 35.35 -11.33
N ILE A 470 12.31 36.63 -11.53
CA ILE A 470 13.22 37.53 -12.29
C ILE A 470 14.56 37.64 -11.59
N ASP A 471 14.58 37.88 -10.27
CA ASP A 471 15.81 38.01 -9.49
C ASP A 471 16.61 36.69 -9.49
N THR A 472 15.95 35.54 -9.41
CA THR A 472 16.59 34.22 -9.48
C THR A 472 17.25 34.00 -10.85
N CYS A 473 16.50 34.25 -11.94
CA CYS A 473 17.03 34.08 -13.29
C CYS A 473 18.21 35.04 -13.54
N ALA A 474 18.11 36.28 -13.08
CA ALA A 474 19.17 37.26 -13.17
C ALA A 474 20.43 36.86 -12.37
N ALA A 475 20.25 36.38 -11.14
CA ALA A 475 21.35 35.94 -10.27
C ALA A 475 22.13 34.74 -10.87
N HIS A 476 21.44 33.81 -11.50
CA HIS A 476 22.04 32.67 -12.19
C HIS A 476 22.45 32.96 -13.62
N GLY A 477 22.02 34.11 -14.17
CA GLY A 477 22.25 34.48 -15.55
C GLY A 477 21.52 33.57 -16.55
N TRP A 478 20.37 33.06 -16.20
CA TRP A 478 19.53 32.24 -17.08
C TRP A 478 18.77 33.09 -18.09
N ASP A 479 18.54 32.52 -19.26
CA ASP A 479 17.78 33.15 -20.35
C ASP A 479 16.33 32.62 -20.35
N ILE A 480 15.39 33.51 -19.95
CA ILE A 480 13.96 33.13 -19.84
C ILE A 480 13.40 32.95 -21.25
N GLN A 481 13.06 31.73 -21.61
CA GLN A 481 12.46 31.37 -22.89
C GLN A 481 10.93 31.51 -22.87
N CYS A 482 10.30 31.11 -21.78
CA CYS A 482 8.84 31.19 -21.64
C CYS A 482 8.42 31.10 -20.18
N LEU A 483 7.36 31.84 -19.83
CA LEU A 483 6.63 31.76 -18.58
C LEU A 483 5.33 30.99 -18.79
N CYS A 484 5.20 29.81 -18.16
CA CYS A 484 4.15 28.82 -18.42
C CYS A 484 3.13 28.80 -17.27
N PHE A 485 1.92 29.23 -17.51
CA PHE A 485 0.88 29.37 -16.49
C PHE A 485 -0.33 28.45 -16.72
N ASP A 486 -0.92 27.93 -15.64
CA ASP A 486 -2.33 27.58 -15.66
C ASP A 486 -3.16 28.89 -15.78
N PRO A 487 -4.00 29.06 -16.80
CA PRO A 487 -4.78 30.28 -16.98
C PRO A 487 -5.77 30.55 -15.83
N ALA A 488 -6.10 29.53 -15.02
CA ALA A 488 -6.91 29.71 -13.82
C ALA A 488 -6.14 30.61 -12.82
N ASN A 489 -6.70 31.78 -12.48
CA ASN A 489 -6.19 32.77 -11.51
C ASN A 489 -4.94 33.57 -11.94
N ALA A 490 -4.43 33.44 -13.17
CA ALA A 490 -3.23 34.12 -13.65
C ALA A 490 -3.46 35.07 -14.84
N SER A 491 -4.66 35.16 -15.40
CA SER A 491 -4.93 35.86 -16.68
C SER A 491 -4.46 37.32 -16.71
N LYS A 492 -4.63 38.07 -15.62
CA LYS A 492 -4.16 39.46 -15.55
C LYS A 492 -2.65 39.53 -15.51
N LEU A 493 -2.01 38.70 -14.67
CA LEU A 493 -0.56 38.63 -14.55
C LEU A 493 0.09 38.25 -15.88
N MET A 494 -0.48 37.31 -16.61
CA MET A 494 -0.02 36.90 -17.93
C MET A 494 -0.04 38.05 -18.94
N LEU A 495 -1.13 38.86 -18.91
CA LEU A 495 -1.23 40.03 -19.78
C LEU A 495 -0.15 41.08 -19.43
N ASP A 496 -0.01 41.41 -18.15
CA ASP A 496 0.97 42.40 -17.65
C ASP A 496 2.39 41.98 -18.06
N LEU A 497 2.75 40.70 -17.93
CA LEU A 497 4.06 40.17 -18.29
C LEU A 497 4.29 40.15 -19.81
N SER A 498 3.29 39.86 -20.59
CA SER A 498 3.36 39.93 -22.05
C SER A 498 3.57 41.38 -22.53
N GLU A 499 2.96 42.37 -21.85
CA GLU A 499 3.19 43.80 -22.11
C GLU A 499 4.63 44.24 -21.72
N GLU A 500 5.23 43.58 -20.72
CA GLU A 500 6.63 43.78 -20.34
C GLU A 500 7.62 43.11 -21.30
N GLY A 501 7.14 42.30 -22.25
CA GLY A 501 7.94 41.69 -23.31
C GLY A 501 8.41 40.27 -23.04
N TYR A 502 7.83 39.58 -22.04
CA TYR A 502 8.10 38.16 -21.81
C TYR A 502 7.21 37.30 -22.70
N ASP A 503 7.74 36.18 -23.17
CA ASP A 503 6.96 35.14 -23.80
C ASP A 503 6.15 34.37 -22.72
N VAL A 504 4.82 34.38 -22.86
CA VAL A 504 3.88 33.78 -21.89
C VAL A 504 2.99 32.78 -22.59
N GLU A 505 2.86 31.56 -22.02
CA GLU A 505 2.06 30.47 -22.60
C GLU A 505 1.04 29.93 -21.60
N GLU A 506 -0.17 29.67 -22.09
CA GLU A 506 -1.23 29.04 -21.32
C GLU A 506 -1.10 27.51 -21.30
N VAL A 507 -1.01 26.93 -20.12
CA VAL A 507 -0.97 25.48 -19.90
C VAL A 507 -2.27 25.01 -19.25
N PHE A 508 -3.24 24.63 -20.06
CA PHE A 508 -4.54 24.18 -19.59
C PHE A 508 -4.44 22.85 -18.80
N GLN A 509 -5.06 22.78 -17.65
CA GLN A 509 -5.10 21.61 -16.76
C GLN A 509 -6.05 20.48 -17.24
N SER A 510 -6.07 20.22 -18.55
CA SER A 510 -6.86 19.15 -19.16
C SER A 510 -6.03 17.89 -19.42
N HIS A 511 -6.70 16.71 -19.46
CA HIS A 511 -6.02 15.46 -19.84
C HIS A 511 -5.34 15.55 -21.21
N LYS A 512 -5.96 16.24 -22.18
CA LYS A 512 -5.38 16.40 -23.52
C LYS A 512 -4.11 17.26 -23.50
N SER A 513 -4.11 18.33 -22.70
CA SER A 513 -2.99 19.27 -22.63
C SER A 513 -1.79 18.72 -21.88
N LEU A 514 -2.04 18.01 -20.76
CA LEU A 514 -0.98 17.56 -19.84
C LEU A 514 -0.55 16.11 -20.04
N ASN A 515 -1.23 15.31 -20.86
CA ASN A 515 -0.90 13.90 -20.99
C ASN A 515 0.56 13.68 -21.40
N GLU A 516 1.01 14.38 -22.43
CA GLU A 516 2.35 14.19 -22.99
C GLU A 516 3.42 14.64 -22.01
N SER A 517 3.28 15.82 -21.39
CA SER A 517 4.23 16.28 -20.39
C SER A 517 4.23 15.40 -19.13
N THR A 518 3.08 14.90 -18.70
CA THR A 518 2.97 14.00 -17.54
C THR A 518 3.68 12.65 -17.81
N GLN A 519 3.49 12.07 -18.99
CA GLN A 519 4.15 10.81 -19.37
C GLN A 519 5.64 11.05 -19.60
N GLY A 520 5.99 12.02 -20.42
CA GLY A 520 7.37 12.34 -20.79
C GLY A 520 8.25 12.69 -19.58
N PHE A 521 7.76 13.52 -18.67
CA PHE A 521 8.52 13.85 -17.45
C PHE A 521 8.83 12.58 -16.61
N ARG A 522 7.85 11.68 -16.44
CA ARG A 522 8.06 10.42 -15.73
C ARG A 522 9.08 9.52 -16.44
N GLU A 523 9.02 9.45 -17.77
CA GLU A 523 9.99 8.69 -18.57
C GLU A 523 11.40 9.27 -18.42
N GLN A 524 11.55 10.60 -18.45
CA GLN A 524 12.84 11.25 -18.23
C GLN A 524 13.41 10.98 -16.83
N VAL A 525 12.57 10.96 -15.79
CA VAL A 525 12.98 10.52 -14.44
C VAL A 525 13.47 9.07 -14.46
N TYR A 526 12.76 8.17 -15.15
CA TYR A 526 13.12 6.76 -15.19
C TYR A 526 14.40 6.50 -15.98
N CYS A 527 14.72 7.37 -16.97
CA CYS A 527 15.98 7.37 -17.71
C CYS A 527 17.11 8.15 -16.99
N LYS A 528 16.86 8.74 -15.81
CA LYS A 528 17.78 9.62 -15.08
C LYS A 528 18.21 10.86 -15.88
N ASN A 529 17.31 11.39 -16.68
CA ASN A 529 17.52 12.60 -17.47
C ASN A 529 16.98 13.86 -16.77
N ILE A 530 16.30 13.73 -15.63
CA ILE A 530 15.99 14.84 -14.73
C ILE A 530 17.08 14.91 -13.66
N LEU A 531 17.62 16.09 -13.40
CA LEU A 531 18.56 16.37 -12.32
C LEU A 531 17.97 17.44 -11.41
N TYR A 532 18.02 17.23 -10.10
CA TYR A 532 17.57 18.23 -9.13
C TYR A 532 18.40 18.15 -7.85
N THR A 533 18.57 19.28 -7.17
CA THR A 533 19.19 19.31 -5.83
C THR A 533 18.16 19.06 -4.76
N TYR A 534 18.59 18.61 -3.57
CA TYR A 534 17.70 18.36 -2.44
C TYR A 534 16.68 19.48 -2.25
N ASN A 535 15.41 19.11 -2.32
CA ASN A 535 14.28 20.00 -2.06
C ASN A 535 13.15 19.21 -1.37
N PRO A 536 12.94 19.37 -0.06
CA PRO A 536 11.97 18.57 0.69
C PRO A 536 10.52 18.88 0.31
N VAL A 537 10.21 20.11 -0.11
CA VAL A 537 8.85 20.49 -0.56
C VAL A 537 8.51 19.78 -1.87
N LEU A 538 9.44 19.80 -2.83
CA LEU A 538 9.28 19.10 -4.11
C LEU A 538 9.22 17.58 -3.91
N ASN A 539 10.07 17.01 -3.06
CA ASN A 539 10.06 15.58 -2.73
C ASN A 539 8.75 15.16 -2.08
N TYR A 540 8.25 15.94 -1.12
CA TYR A 540 6.95 15.71 -0.50
C TYR A 540 5.81 15.78 -1.52
N SER A 541 5.80 16.80 -2.36
CA SER A 541 4.82 17.00 -3.43
C SER A 541 4.84 15.83 -4.44
N MET A 542 6.02 15.40 -4.89
CA MET A 542 6.18 14.26 -5.79
C MET A 542 5.65 12.96 -5.18
N SER A 543 5.90 12.72 -3.90
CA SER A 543 5.37 11.55 -3.19
C SER A 543 3.84 11.57 -3.04
N ASN A 544 3.24 12.76 -3.11
CA ASN A 544 1.80 12.96 -2.99
C ASN A 544 1.06 12.93 -4.33
N ALA A 545 1.75 13.15 -5.44
CA ALA A 545 1.15 13.20 -6.76
C ALA A 545 0.53 11.84 -7.14
N VAL A 546 -0.72 11.88 -7.59
CA VAL A 546 -1.46 10.72 -8.12
C VAL A 546 -1.96 11.02 -9.51
N ILE A 547 -2.14 10.00 -10.34
CA ILE A 547 -2.65 10.18 -11.70
C ILE A 547 -4.13 9.85 -11.78
N ARG A 548 -4.82 10.60 -12.62
CA ARG A 548 -6.17 10.32 -13.10
C ARG A 548 -6.12 9.92 -14.56
N ARG A 549 -6.80 8.82 -14.89
CA ARG A 549 -6.93 8.35 -16.28
C ARG A 549 -8.31 8.70 -16.84
N ASN A 550 -8.32 9.18 -18.08
CA ASN A 550 -9.55 9.40 -18.84
C ASN A 550 -9.28 9.09 -20.31
N ASN A 551 -10.01 8.14 -20.89
CA ASN A 551 -9.88 7.72 -22.31
C ASN A 551 -8.42 7.40 -22.73
N GLY A 552 -7.66 6.73 -21.85
CA GLY A 552 -6.25 6.40 -22.11
C GLY A 552 -5.24 7.52 -21.83
N LEU A 553 -5.70 8.75 -21.63
CA LEU A 553 -4.87 9.89 -21.28
C LEU A 553 -4.67 9.99 -19.76
N ILE A 554 -3.51 10.46 -19.33
CA ILE A 554 -3.19 10.69 -17.91
C ILE A 554 -2.95 12.17 -17.62
N LYS A 555 -3.27 12.59 -16.41
CA LYS A 555 -2.81 13.85 -15.80
C LYS A 555 -2.66 13.66 -14.30
N ILE A 556 -1.96 14.54 -13.61
CA ILE A 556 -1.95 14.59 -12.15
C ILE A 556 -3.32 15.06 -11.66
N ASP A 557 -3.85 14.42 -10.60
CA ASP A 557 -5.16 14.71 -10.04
C ASP A 557 -5.03 15.51 -8.73
N LYS A 558 -5.36 16.79 -8.76
CA LYS A 558 -5.39 17.66 -7.58
C LYS A 558 -6.52 17.29 -6.61
N ASP A 559 -7.65 16.80 -7.15
CA ASP A 559 -8.84 16.51 -6.34
C ASP A 559 -8.74 15.18 -5.56
N ALA A 560 -7.91 14.24 -6.03
CA ALA A 560 -7.76 12.93 -5.41
C ALA A 560 -6.85 12.94 -4.17
N THR A 561 -6.08 14.01 -3.94
CA THR A 561 -5.20 14.14 -2.79
C THR A 561 -5.65 15.28 -1.90
N ALA A 562 -5.81 15.01 -0.61
CA ALA A 562 -5.94 16.06 0.39
C ALA A 562 -4.62 16.81 0.66
N LYS A 563 -3.53 16.43 -0.02
CA LYS A 563 -2.16 16.92 0.19
C LYS A 563 -1.66 17.69 -1.01
N ARG A 564 -0.76 18.64 -0.79
CA ARG A 564 -0.28 19.60 -1.78
C ARG A 564 0.62 18.97 -2.82
N ILE A 565 0.39 19.31 -4.10
CA ILE A 565 1.17 18.85 -5.26
C ILE A 565 1.64 20.01 -6.15
N ASP A 566 1.43 21.23 -5.71
CA ASP A 566 1.68 22.47 -6.45
C ASP A 566 3.11 22.57 -7.07
N PRO A 567 4.21 22.17 -6.38
CA PRO A 567 5.54 22.12 -6.99
C PRO A 567 5.64 21.18 -8.19
N VAL A 568 4.92 20.06 -8.19
CA VAL A 568 4.91 19.09 -9.31
C VAL A 568 4.12 19.63 -10.48
N ASP A 569 2.98 20.27 -10.22
CA ASP A 569 2.18 20.90 -11.28
C ASP A 569 2.96 22.04 -11.95
N ALA A 570 3.63 22.88 -11.15
CA ALA A 570 4.53 23.91 -11.70
C ALA A 570 5.65 23.30 -12.56
N ALA A 571 6.28 22.20 -12.10
CA ALA A 571 7.30 21.50 -12.86
C ALA A 571 6.78 20.96 -14.20
N LEU A 572 5.58 20.39 -14.23
CA LEU A 572 4.95 19.88 -15.45
C LEU A 572 4.54 21.00 -16.41
N CYS A 573 4.12 22.16 -15.89
CA CYS A 573 3.82 23.33 -16.73
C CYS A 573 5.10 23.82 -17.45
N GLY A 574 6.21 23.97 -16.74
CA GLY A 574 7.49 24.38 -17.36
C GLY A 574 8.05 23.29 -18.29
N TYR A 575 8.00 22.03 -17.87
CA TYR A 575 8.49 20.91 -18.67
C TYR A 575 7.74 20.74 -19.99
N LYS A 576 6.43 21.05 -20.03
CA LYS A 576 5.62 20.96 -21.24
C LYS A 576 6.19 21.71 -22.44
N LEU A 577 6.82 22.86 -22.22
CA LEU A 577 7.47 23.60 -23.29
C LEU A 577 8.97 23.29 -23.38
N ALA A 578 9.62 23.04 -22.25
CA ALA A 578 11.05 22.69 -22.22
C ALA A 578 11.37 21.42 -23.02
N MET A 579 10.43 20.45 -23.08
CA MET A 579 10.61 19.21 -23.84
C MET A 579 10.69 19.41 -25.37
N TYR A 580 10.26 20.57 -25.86
CA TYR A 580 10.32 20.95 -27.29
C TYR A 580 11.37 22.01 -27.55
N HIS A 581 12.26 22.29 -26.60
CA HIS A 581 13.32 23.28 -26.78
C HIS A 581 14.17 22.95 -28.02
N ASP A 582 14.30 23.90 -28.93
CA ASP A 582 15.14 23.78 -30.11
C ASP A 582 16.56 24.35 -29.79
N PHE A 583 17.52 23.45 -29.66
CA PHE A 583 18.93 23.84 -29.41
C PHE A 583 19.58 24.51 -30.60
N GLY A 584 18.89 24.59 -31.75
CA GLY A 584 19.43 25.11 -33.01
C GLY A 584 20.57 24.26 -33.55
N THR A 585 20.52 23.85 -34.80
CA THR A 585 21.73 23.41 -35.48
C THR A 585 22.63 24.64 -35.64
N SER A 586 23.81 24.63 -35.00
CA SER A 586 24.81 25.64 -35.27
C SER A 586 24.96 25.74 -36.82
N TYR A 587 24.84 26.94 -37.36
CA TYR A 587 25.05 27.15 -38.79
C TYR A 587 26.43 26.61 -39.24
N ILE A 588 27.37 26.49 -38.30
CA ILE A 588 28.69 25.89 -38.47
C ILE A 588 28.59 24.38 -38.65
N ASP A 589 27.80 23.69 -37.82
CA ASP A 589 27.61 22.23 -37.93
C ASP A 589 26.86 21.84 -39.22
N ALA A 590 25.92 22.67 -39.66
CA ALA A 590 25.22 22.49 -40.94
C ALA A 590 26.15 22.72 -42.15
N ILE A 591 27.08 23.66 -42.05
CA ILE A 591 28.10 23.92 -43.06
C ILE A 591 29.14 22.79 -43.07
N ASP A 592 29.61 22.34 -41.89
CA ASP A 592 30.54 21.22 -41.77
C ASP A 592 29.93 19.87 -42.24
N ALA A 593 28.65 19.63 -41.95
CA ALA A 593 27.92 18.48 -42.50
C ALA A 593 27.74 18.58 -44.02
N PHE A 594 27.59 19.76 -44.57
CA PHE A 594 27.48 19.99 -46.02
C PHE A 594 28.83 19.93 -46.73
N LEU A 595 29.91 20.37 -46.06
CA LEU A 595 31.28 20.34 -46.60
C LEU A 595 32.00 19.02 -46.36
N GLY A 596 31.56 18.19 -45.44
CA GLY A 596 32.11 16.85 -45.13
C GLY A 596 31.45 15.70 -45.89
N ALA A 597 30.61 15.96 -46.87
CA ALA A 597 29.97 14.97 -47.75
C ALA A 597 30.68 14.85 -49.10
N ASP A 598 32.01 14.56 -49.05
CA ASP A 598 32.79 14.07 -50.21
C ASP A 598 33.37 12.68 -49.92
#